data_6c57d7b9a821d4095decd2c8a6686633
#
_entry.id   6c57d7b9a821d4095decd2c8a6686633
#
_cell.length_a   1.000
_cell.length_b   1.000
_cell.length_c   1.000
_cell.angle_alpha   90.00
_cell.angle_beta   90.00
_cell.angle_gamma   90.00
#
_symmetry.space_group_name_H-M   'P 1'
#
loop_
_entity.id
_entity.type
_entity.pdbx_description
1 polymer ?
#
loop_
_entity_poly.entity_id
_entity_poly.type
_entity_poly.pdbx_seq_one_letter_code
_entity_poly.pdbx_strand_id
1 'polypeptide(L)'
;MDFNIPSEIEDYLHELDQFIDKEIKPLEQQDDNIRFFDHRREWARTDFENEGLPREEWEDLLREAKRRADEAGHLRYALPSEFGGKDGTNLGMAIIREHFAKKGLGLHNDLQNEHSIVGNFPQILMLRDFARPDQKHLIQDALDGKYIACFGLTEPDHG
;
A
#
# COMPACT_ATOMS: atom_id res chain seq x y z
N MET A 1 30.25 11.71 -2.16
CA MET A 1 28.91 11.25 -1.81
C MET A 1 28.40 10.57 -3.07
N ASP A 2 28.00 9.31 -2.99
CA ASP A 2 27.48 8.54 -4.13
C ASP A 2 25.97 8.60 -4.10
N PHE A 3 25.34 9.00 -5.19
CA PHE A 3 23.89 9.09 -5.37
C PHE A 3 23.35 8.05 -6.37
N ASN A 4 24.19 7.11 -6.79
CA ASN A 4 23.74 6.03 -7.66
C ASN A 4 22.76 5.13 -6.89
N ILE A 5 21.71 4.71 -7.59
CA ILE A 5 20.79 3.71 -7.06
C ILE A 5 21.52 2.36 -7.05
N PRO A 6 21.50 1.60 -5.94
CA PRO A 6 22.03 0.24 -5.91
C PRO A 6 21.40 -0.65 -6.97
N SER A 7 22.19 -1.48 -7.64
CA SER A 7 21.72 -2.33 -8.74
C SER A 7 20.58 -3.27 -8.35
N GLU A 8 20.60 -3.80 -7.14
CA GLU A 8 19.51 -4.63 -6.61
C GLU A 8 18.18 -3.89 -6.49
N ILE A 9 18.22 -2.57 -6.25
CA ILE A 9 17.00 -1.75 -6.21
C ILE A 9 16.56 -1.45 -7.65
N GLU A 10 17.48 -1.15 -8.57
CA GLU A 10 17.16 -0.95 -10.00
C GLU A 10 16.48 -2.19 -10.59
N ASP A 11 17.03 -3.38 -10.34
CA ASP A 11 16.44 -4.65 -10.78
C ASP A 11 15.02 -4.83 -10.22
N TYR A 12 14.83 -4.50 -8.95
CA TYR A 12 13.53 -4.59 -8.31
C TYR A 12 12.52 -3.58 -8.88
N LEU A 13 12.95 -2.36 -9.24
CA LEU A 13 12.08 -1.40 -9.93
C LEU A 13 11.60 -1.93 -11.30
N HIS A 14 12.46 -2.63 -12.04
CA HIS A 14 12.06 -3.29 -13.29
C HIS A 14 11.05 -4.42 -13.07
N GLU A 15 11.21 -5.21 -12.00
CA GLU A 15 10.23 -6.24 -11.60
C GLU A 15 8.88 -5.62 -11.27
N LEU A 16 8.88 -4.52 -10.50
CA LEU A 16 7.66 -3.77 -10.18
C LEU A 16 6.98 -3.19 -11.43
N ASP A 17 7.76 -2.69 -12.39
CA ASP A 17 7.22 -2.17 -13.66
C ASP A 17 6.50 -3.25 -14.46
N GLN A 18 7.09 -4.44 -14.55
CA GLN A 18 6.46 -5.58 -15.21
C GLN A 18 5.17 -6.02 -14.51
N PHE A 19 5.17 -6.04 -13.18
CA PHE A 19 3.99 -6.36 -12.39
C PHE A 19 2.88 -5.32 -12.60
N ILE A 20 3.21 -4.02 -12.57
CA ILE A 20 2.24 -2.94 -12.81
C ILE A 20 1.62 -3.09 -14.20
N ASP A 21 2.44 -3.28 -15.22
CA ASP A 21 1.96 -3.37 -16.60
C ASP A 21 1.07 -4.60 -16.85
N LYS A 22 1.40 -5.73 -16.22
CA LYS A 22 0.71 -7.00 -16.42
C LYS A 22 -0.54 -7.18 -15.55
N GLU A 23 -0.49 -6.75 -14.29
CA GLU A 23 -1.51 -7.08 -13.31
C GLU A 23 -2.34 -5.86 -12.84
N ILE A 24 -1.72 -4.68 -12.75
CA ILE A 24 -2.36 -3.51 -12.14
C ILE A 24 -3.05 -2.63 -13.19
N LYS A 25 -2.36 -2.30 -14.28
CA LYS A 25 -2.96 -1.48 -15.35
C LYS A 25 -4.20 -2.12 -16.00
N PRO A 26 -4.23 -3.44 -16.28
CA PRO A 26 -5.46 -4.06 -16.75
C PRO A 26 -6.62 -3.95 -15.75
N LEU A 27 -6.33 -4.05 -14.45
CA LEU A 27 -7.33 -3.88 -13.40
C LEU A 27 -7.88 -2.43 -13.35
N GLU A 28 -7.03 -1.42 -13.56
CA GLU A 28 -7.47 -0.02 -13.66
C GLU A 28 -8.40 0.23 -14.86
N GLN A 29 -8.21 -0.50 -15.95
CA GLN A 29 -8.98 -0.33 -17.18
C GLN A 29 -10.29 -1.13 -17.20
N GLN A 30 -10.45 -2.09 -16.30
CA GLN A 30 -11.63 -2.92 -16.22
C GLN A 30 -12.83 -2.12 -15.70
N ASP A 31 -14.04 -2.37 -16.26
CA ASP A 31 -15.33 -1.89 -15.74
C ASP A 31 -15.39 -0.38 -15.40
N ASP A 32 -14.74 0.47 -16.19
CA ASP A 32 -14.61 1.92 -15.97
C ASP A 32 -13.90 2.30 -14.63
N ASN A 33 -12.99 1.45 -14.15
CA ASN A 33 -12.22 1.73 -12.92
C ASN A 33 -11.35 2.98 -13.06
N ILE A 34 -11.09 3.44 -14.28
CA ILE A 34 -10.41 4.71 -14.54
C ILE A 34 -11.10 5.91 -13.86
N ARG A 35 -12.42 5.83 -13.60
CA ARG A 35 -13.18 6.85 -12.87
C ARG A 35 -12.61 7.17 -11.49
N PHE A 36 -11.92 6.20 -10.89
CA PHE A 36 -11.29 6.40 -9.58
C PHE A 36 -10.00 7.23 -9.65
N PHE A 37 -9.48 7.52 -10.83
CA PHE A 37 -8.21 8.23 -11.03
C PHE A 37 -8.32 9.49 -11.88
N ASP A 38 -9.47 9.73 -12.53
CA ASP A 38 -9.72 10.89 -13.37
C ASP A 38 -10.46 12.02 -12.60
N HIS A 39 -11.06 12.96 -13.33
CA HIS A 39 -11.80 14.09 -12.76
C HIS A 39 -13.03 13.69 -11.93
N ARG A 40 -13.51 12.46 -12.03
CA ARG A 40 -14.65 11.90 -11.27
C ARG A 40 -14.23 11.31 -9.92
N ARG A 41 -12.95 11.25 -9.61
CA ARG A 41 -12.37 10.47 -8.50
C ARG A 41 -13.03 10.73 -7.14
N GLU A 42 -13.36 11.97 -6.81
CA GLU A 42 -13.96 12.27 -5.51
C GLU A 42 -15.31 11.60 -5.33
N TRP A 43 -16.19 11.74 -6.34
CA TRP A 43 -17.53 11.15 -6.36
C TRP A 43 -17.50 9.63 -6.58
N ALA A 44 -16.51 9.13 -7.30
CA ALA A 44 -16.35 7.72 -7.54
C ALA A 44 -15.87 6.98 -6.28
N ARG A 45 -15.01 7.61 -5.48
CA ARG A 45 -14.43 7.01 -4.26
C ARG A 45 -15.27 7.23 -3.01
N THR A 46 -16.04 8.32 -2.94
CA THR A 46 -16.71 8.77 -1.73
C THR A 46 -18.22 8.80 -1.91
N ASP A 47 -18.94 8.20 -0.99
CA ASP A 47 -20.39 8.25 -0.91
C ASP A 47 -20.86 9.42 -0.03
N PHE A 48 -21.03 10.59 -0.66
CA PHE A 48 -21.45 11.80 0.03
C PHE A 48 -22.90 11.74 0.54
N GLU A 49 -23.71 10.84 0.01
CA GLU A 49 -25.09 10.63 0.48
C GLU A 49 -25.11 9.73 1.72
N ASN A 50 -24.03 9.00 1.99
CA ASN A 50 -23.86 8.13 3.14
C ASN A 50 -22.65 8.58 3.98
N GLU A 51 -22.77 9.76 4.61
CA GLU A 51 -21.81 10.31 5.57
C GLU A 51 -20.35 10.45 5.06
N GLY A 52 -20.13 10.39 3.75
CA GLY A 52 -18.80 10.48 3.15
C GLY A 52 -17.97 9.20 3.30
N LEU A 53 -18.61 8.06 3.49
CA LEU A 53 -17.91 6.78 3.54
C LEU A 53 -17.29 6.41 2.19
N PRO A 54 -16.20 5.66 2.17
CA PRO A 54 -15.67 5.09 0.93
C PRO A 54 -16.71 4.21 0.24
N ARG A 55 -16.79 4.29 -1.09
CA ARG A 55 -17.65 3.38 -1.86
C ARG A 55 -17.09 1.96 -1.86
N GLU A 56 -17.98 0.98 -1.81
CA GLU A 56 -17.60 -0.44 -1.76
C GLU A 56 -16.77 -0.86 -2.98
N GLU A 57 -17.14 -0.40 -4.18
CA GLU A 57 -16.42 -0.72 -5.40
C GLU A 57 -14.96 -0.19 -5.39
N TRP A 58 -14.73 0.95 -4.74
CA TRP A 58 -13.40 1.48 -4.54
C TRP A 58 -12.58 0.63 -3.56
N GLU A 59 -13.18 0.28 -2.44
CA GLU A 59 -12.52 -0.57 -1.43
C GLU A 59 -12.23 -1.98 -1.98
N ASP A 60 -13.14 -2.54 -2.78
CA ASP A 60 -12.94 -3.83 -3.45
C ASP A 60 -11.78 -3.78 -4.45
N LEU A 61 -11.69 -2.72 -5.23
CA LEU A 61 -10.59 -2.51 -6.17
C LEU A 61 -9.23 -2.44 -5.46
N LEU A 62 -9.17 -1.67 -4.35
CA LEU A 62 -7.95 -1.59 -3.52
C LEU A 62 -7.59 -2.95 -2.92
N ARG A 63 -8.57 -3.69 -2.44
CA ARG A 63 -8.38 -5.02 -1.86
C ARG A 63 -7.84 -6.01 -2.89
N GLU A 64 -8.38 -5.99 -4.09
CA GLU A 64 -7.89 -6.85 -5.18
C GLU A 64 -6.47 -6.48 -5.61
N ALA A 65 -6.14 -5.20 -5.74
CA ALA A 65 -4.78 -4.77 -6.05
C ALA A 65 -3.77 -5.22 -4.98
N LYS A 66 -4.12 -5.08 -3.70
CA LYS A 66 -3.28 -5.54 -2.58
C LYS A 66 -3.12 -7.05 -2.56
N ARG A 67 -4.20 -7.80 -2.83
CA ARG A 67 -4.16 -9.27 -2.90
C ARG A 67 -3.17 -9.74 -4.00
N ARG A 68 -3.25 -9.16 -5.21
CA ARG A 68 -2.31 -9.46 -6.30
C ARG A 68 -0.88 -9.10 -5.94
N ALA A 69 -0.67 -7.94 -5.33
CA ALA A 69 0.65 -7.51 -4.90
C ALA A 69 1.24 -8.40 -3.80
N ASP A 70 0.42 -8.89 -2.88
CA ASP A 70 0.85 -9.83 -1.83
C ASP A 70 1.20 -11.20 -2.40
N GLU A 71 0.38 -11.74 -3.29
CA GLU A 71 0.65 -13.00 -3.99
C GLU A 71 1.93 -12.94 -4.85
N ALA A 72 2.23 -11.78 -5.45
CA ALA A 72 3.46 -11.54 -6.19
C ALA A 72 4.67 -11.23 -5.29
N GLY A 73 4.46 -11.11 -3.97
CA GLY A 73 5.53 -10.83 -2.99
C GLY A 73 6.01 -9.37 -2.95
N HIS A 74 5.20 -8.42 -3.46
CA HIS A 74 5.54 -7.00 -3.47
C HIS A 74 4.98 -6.25 -2.27
N LEU A 75 3.76 -6.60 -1.83
CA LEU A 75 3.04 -5.85 -0.80
C LEU A 75 3.86 -5.74 0.50
N ARG A 76 4.52 -6.82 0.89
CA ARG A 76 5.27 -6.91 2.16
C ARG A 76 6.75 -6.56 2.05
N TYR A 77 7.17 -5.89 0.98
CA TYR A 77 8.58 -5.57 0.73
C TYR A 77 9.32 -5.01 1.97
N ALA A 78 8.72 -4.07 2.68
CA ALA A 78 9.32 -3.41 3.85
C ALA A 78 9.35 -4.28 5.12
N LEU A 79 8.60 -5.38 5.17
CA LEU A 79 8.55 -6.24 6.34
C LEU A 79 9.75 -7.19 6.41
N PRO A 80 10.14 -7.60 7.63
CA PRO A 80 11.08 -8.70 7.81
C PRO A 80 10.63 -9.99 7.14
N SER A 81 11.60 -10.81 6.74
CA SER A 81 11.37 -12.11 6.11
C SER A 81 10.52 -13.06 6.98
N GLU A 82 10.59 -12.95 8.31
CA GLU A 82 9.73 -13.69 9.25
C GLU A 82 8.23 -13.43 9.06
N PHE A 83 7.86 -12.28 8.45
CA PHE A 83 6.48 -11.90 8.12
C PHE A 83 6.18 -12.02 6.61
N GLY A 84 7.02 -12.73 5.87
CA GLY A 84 6.89 -12.88 4.42
C GLY A 84 7.35 -11.66 3.63
N GLY A 85 8.13 -10.75 4.24
CA GLY A 85 8.70 -9.57 3.61
C GLY A 85 10.05 -9.83 2.93
N LYS A 86 10.60 -8.78 2.34
CA LYS A 86 11.92 -8.80 1.66
C LYS A 86 13.01 -8.06 2.46
N ASP A 87 12.80 -7.78 3.74
CA ASP A 87 13.71 -7.00 4.59
C ASP A 87 14.07 -5.62 3.97
N GLY A 88 13.11 -5.02 3.26
CA GLY A 88 13.31 -3.80 2.49
C GLY A 88 13.75 -2.62 3.36
N THR A 89 14.75 -1.88 2.87
CA THR A 89 15.31 -0.73 3.59
C THR A 89 14.46 0.53 3.43
N ASN A 90 14.62 1.51 4.33
CA ASN A 90 14.02 2.83 4.17
C ASN A 90 14.48 3.54 2.89
N LEU A 91 15.74 3.34 2.48
CA LEU A 91 16.25 3.86 1.22
C LEU A 91 15.51 3.21 0.03
N GLY A 92 15.36 1.89 0.04
CA GLY A 92 14.60 1.18 -0.98
C GLY A 92 13.16 1.67 -1.07
N MET A 93 12.47 1.83 0.08
CA MET A 93 11.12 2.38 0.13
C MET A 93 11.03 3.79 -0.44
N ALA A 94 12.00 4.68 -0.13
CA ALA A 94 12.03 6.04 -0.66
C ALA A 94 12.17 6.05 -2.18
N ILE A 95 13.08 5.23 -2.72
CA ILE A 95 13.31 5.11 -4.17
C ILE A 95 12.07 4.54 -4.87
N ILE A 96 11.44 3.49 -4.32
CA ILE A 96 10.20 2.91 -4.87
C ILE A 96 9.09 3.95 -4.90
N ARG A 97 8.90 4.73 -3.82
CA ARG A 97 7.89 5.79 -3.78
C ARG A 97 8.14 6.88 -4.83
N GLU A 98 9.39 7.30 -4.98
CA GLU A 98 9.75 8.26 -6.03
C GLU A 98 9.49 7.68 -7.43
N HIS A 99 9.85 6.42 -7.66
CA HIS A 99 9.62 5.73 -8.93
C HIS A 99 8.14 5.66 -9.27
N PHE A 100 7.28 5.28 -8.31
CA PHE A 100 5.84 5.25 -8.50
C PHE A 100 5.25 6.64 -8.73
N ALA A 101 5.71 7.65 -8.00
CA ALA A 101 5.26 9.02 -8.18
C ALA A 101 5.57 9.56 -9.60
N LYS A 102 6.70 9.18 -10.19
CA LYS A 102 7.05 9.52 -11.58
C LYS A 102 6.10 8.91 -12.62
N LYS A 103 5.42 7.81 -12.29
CA LYS A 103 4.41 7.17 -13.15
C LYS A 103 3.04 7.87 -13.11
N GLY A 104 2.86 8.77 -12.16
CA GLY A 104 1.60 9.49 -11.96
C GLY A 104 0.63 8.76 -11.02
N LEU A 105 -0.60 9.26 -10.99
CA LEU A 105 -1.67 8.71 -10.18
C LEU A 105 -2.20 7.42 -10.82
N GLY A 106 -2.36 6.40 -10.01
CA GLY A 106 -2.88 5.10 -10.43
C GLY A 106 -3.01 4.14 -9.27
N LEU A 107 -3.58 2.97 -9.53
CA LEU A 107 -3.80 1.94 -8.52
C LEU A 107 -2.49 1.38 -7.91
N HIS A 108 -1.37 1.51 -8.65
CA HIS A 108 -0.04 1.16 -8.16
C HIS A 108 0.44 2.06 -7.04
N ASN A 109 -0.01 3.31 -7.01
CA ASN A 109 0.41 4.32 -6.05
C ASN A 109 -0.71 5.32 -5.80
N ASP A 110 -1.71 4.93 -5.04
CA ASP A 110 -2.72 5.87 -4.55
C ASP A 110 -2.06 6.94 -3.67
N LEU A 111 -2.74 8.08 -3.48
CA LEU A 111 -2.26 9.17 -2.65
C LEU A 111 -1.99 8.78 -1.19
N GLN A 112 -2.54 7.66 -0.75
CA GLN A 112 -2.33 7.09 0.58
C GLN A 112 -1.32 5.95 0.49
N ASN A 113 -0.21 6.08 1.21
CA ASN A 113 0.88 5.08 1.23
C ASN A 113 0.41 3.66 1.57
N GLU A 114 -0.63 3.54 2.38
CA GLU A 114 -1.23 2.28 2.81
C GLU A 114 -1.91 1.54 1.67
N HIS A 115 -2.29 2.24 0.61
CA HIS A 115 -3.00 1.68 -0.54
C HIS A 115 -2.07 1.30 -1.69
N SER A 116 -0.79 1.61 -1.60
CA SER A 116 0.19 1.22 -2.61
C SER A 116 0.35 -0.29 -2.69
N ILE A 117 0.73 -0.77 -3.87
CA ILE A 117 1.11 -2.18 -4.10
C ILE A 117 2.39 -2.60 -3.36
N VAL A 118 3.20 -1.64 -2.91
CA VAL A 118 4.28 -1.86 -1.94
C VAL A 118 3.85 -1.17 -0.66
N GLY A 119 3.33 -1.95 0.27
CA GLY A 119 2.72 -1.45 1.50
C GLY A 119 3.73 -0.94 2.52
N ASN A 120 3.22 -0.15 3.45
CA ASN A 120 3.95 0.28 4.64
C ASN A 120 3.19 -0.19 5.88
N PHE A 121 3.82 -1.02 6.69
CA PHE A 121 3.19 -1.70 7.83
C PHE A 121 3.88 -1.38 9.17
N PRO A 122 3.99 -0.11 9.58
CA PRO A 122 4.67 0.26 10.83
C PRO A 122 3.99 -0.38 12.04
N GLN A 123 2.67 -0.58 12.01
CA GLN A 123 1.92 -1.23 13.09
C GLN A 123 2.37 -2.67 13.36
N ILE A 124 2.80 -3.42 12.34
CA ILE A 124 3.30 -4.79 12.50
C ILE A 124 4.63 -4.77 13.25
N LEU A 125 5.53 -3.86 12.90
CA LEU A 125 6.81 -3.69 13.58
C LEU A 125 6.61 -3.21 15.02
N MET A 126 5.67 -2.30 15.26
CA MET A 126 5.31 -1.86 16.61
C MET A 126 4.75 -3.03 17.45
N LEU A 127 3.88 -3.84 16.90
CA LEU A 127 3.34 -5.02 17.59
C LEU A 127 4.43 -6.05 17.85
N ARG A 128 5.34 -6.28 16.89
CA ARG A 128 6.49 -7.17 17.09
C ARG A 128 7.31 -6.78 18.31
N ASP A 129 7.65 -5.50 18.41
CA ASP A 129 8.62 -5.01 19.39
C ASP A 129 8.00 -4.68 20.75
N PHE A 130 6.75 -4.22 20.77
CA PHE A 130 6.13 -3.63 21.98
C PHE A 130 4.83 -4.31 22.43
N ALA A 131 4.24 -5.20 21.64
CA ALA A 131 2.98 -5.85 22.06
C ALA A 131 3.19 -6.80 23.24
N ARG A 132 2.24 -6.78 24.17
CA ARG A 132 2.14 -7.77 25.22
C ARG A 132 1.87 -9.18 24.64
N PRO A 133 2.20 -10.25 25.38
CA PRO A 133 1.98 -11.63 24.90
C PRO A 133 0.54 -11.90 24.42
N ASP A 134 -0.46 -11.31 25.11
CA ASP A 134 -1.87 -11.44 24.77
C ASP A 134 -2.28 -10.69 23.48
N GLN A 135 -1.44 -9.78 22.98
CA GLN A 135 -1.65 -8.98 21.77
C GLN A 135 -0.89 -9.51 20.54
N LYS A 136 0.03 -10.47 20.71
CA LYS A 136 0.89 -10.95 19.60
C LYS A 136 0.09 -11.56 18.44
N HIS A 137 -1.10 -12.11 18.70
CA HIS A 137 -1.99 -12.63 17.65
C HIS A 137 -2.43 -11.55 16.66
N LEU A 138 -2.48 -10.27 17.08
CA LEU A 138 -2.86 -9.15 16.22
C LEU A 138 -1.89 -8.96 15.03
N ILE A 139 -0.65 -9.43 15.13
CA ILE A 139 0.31 -9.38 14.01
C ILE A 139 -0.23 -10.19 12.83
N GLN A 140 -0.63 -11.45 13.10
CA GLN A 140 -1.16 -12.31 12.04
C GLN A 140 -2.48 -11.79 11.50
N ASP A 141 -3.35 -11.29 12.36
CA ASP A 141 -4.63 -10.73 11.95
C ASP A 141 -4.46 -9.47 11.07
N ALA A 142 -3.43 -8.64 11.35
CA ALA A 142 -3.07 -7.51 10.49
C ALA A 142 -2.52 -7.95 9.14
N LEU A 143 -1.65 -8.97 9.12
CA LEU A 143 -1.10 -9.55 7.88
C LEU A 143 -2.19 -10.18 7.01
N ASP A 144 -3.19 -10.79 7.62
CA ASP A 144 -4.34 -11.39 6.96
C ASP A 144 -5.39 -10.35 6.50
N GLY A 145 -5.18 -9.05 6.81
CA GLY A 145 -6.12 -7.99 6.46
C GLY A 145 -7.45 -8.03 7.22
N LYS A 146 -7.51 -8.71 8.38
CA LYS A 146 -8.73 -8.85 9.19
C LYS A 146 -9.14 -7.55 9.88
N TYR A 147 -8.22 -6.60 10.02
CA TYR A 147 -8.50 -5.25 10.52
C TYR A 147 -7.60 -4.22 9.87
N ILE A 148 -8.05 -2.98 9.90
CA ILE A 148 -7.29 -1.79 9.48
C ILE A 148 -6.90 -1.03 10.74
N ALA A 149 -5.59 -0.75 10.89
CA ALA A 149 -5.10 0.10 11.96
C ALA A 149 -5.27 1.57 11.58
N CYS A 150 -5.69 2.40 12.53
CA CYS A 150 -5.65 3.85 12.40
C CYS A 150 -4.78 4.46 13.51
N PHE A 151 -4.21 5.62 13.22
CA PHE A 151 -3.38 6.36 14.16
C PHE A 151 -4.06 7.69 14.48
N GLY A 152 -4.61 7.79 15.69
CA GLY A 152 -5.20 9.03 16.22
C GLY A 152 -4.12 9.81 16.98
N LEU A 153 -3.62 10.91 16.40
CA LEU A 153 -2.53 11.70 16.99
C LEU A 153 -3.01 12.95 17.69
N THR A 154 -3.97 13.65 17.10
CA THR A 154 -4.43 14.93 17.61
C THR A 154 -5.37 14.73 18.80
N GLU A 155 -5.06 15.35 19.92
CA GLU A 155 -5.87 15.37 21.13
C GLU A 155 -6.67 16.69 21.23
N PRO A 156 -7.81 16.72 21.97
CA PRO A 156 -8.65 17.93 22.08
C PRO A 156 -7.91 19.16 22.60
N ASP A 157 -6.99 18.98 23.53
CA ASP A 157 -6.26 20.07 24.22
C ASP A 157 -4.83 20.26 23.74
N HIS A 158 -4.31 19.36 22.88
CA HIS A 158 -2.92 19.35 22.39
C HIS A 158 -2.90 18.94 20.92
N GLY A 159 -2.82 19.92 20.05
CA GLY A 159 -2.71 19.75 18.61
C GLY A 159 -1.27 19.72 18.13
#